data_0f7a7644cf77ebfbe8bf092f389faa5c
#
_entry.id   0f7a7644cf77ebfbe8bf092f389faa5c
#
_cell.length_a   1.000
_cell.length_b   1.000
_cell.length_c   1.000
_cell.angle_alpha   90.00
_cell.angle_beta   90.00
_cell.angle_gamma   90.00
#
_symmetry.space_group_name_H-M   'P 1'
#
loop_
_entity.id
_entity.type
_entity.pdbx_description
1 polymer ?
#
loop_
_entity_poly.entity_id
_entity_poly.type
_entity_poly.pdbx_seq_one_letter_code
_entity_poly.pdbx_strand_id
1 'polypeptide(L)'
;MKLLFENWRRYLVEDVDINVGGEEMPCPPAAKDVALNTKNRNATREDHMYGPLNVNEPGDYWQKLAEKWQTTEEAARKSTCGVCVAFDISPRMDECMPGPVSDESGRLGYCWMHHFKCHSARSCDTWAMGGPIEENEKSFKWQEKSGIMGNKES
;
A
#
# COMPACT_ATOMS: atom_id res chain seq x y z
N MET A 1 -28.82 -7.05 14.92
CA MET A 1 -28.76 -6.31 14.80
C MET A 1 -28.94 -5.78 14.54
N LYS A 2 -28.79 -6.19 14.28
CA LYS A 2 -28.83 -5.41 14.08
C LYS A 2 -28.88 -4.81 13.80
N LEU A 3 -28.93 -5.31 13.91
CA LEU A 3 -28.99 -4.46 13.71
C LEU A 3 -29.02 -4.18 13.17
N LEU A 4 -29.16 -4.77 13.13
CA LEU A 4 -29.14 -4.16 12.81
C LEU A 4 -29.07 -4.00 12.30
N PHE A 5 -29.71 -4.55 12.15
CA PHE A 5 -29.51 -4.05 11.73
C PHE A 5 -29.41 -3.68 11.61
N GLU A 6 -28.88 -3.98 11.92
CA GLU A 6 -28.76 -3.38 11.93
C GLU A 6 -28.39 -2.80 11.67
N ASN A 7 -29.04 -3.47 11.86
CA ASN A 7 -28.67 -2.74 11.82
C ASN A 7 -28.57 -2.56 11.28
N TRP A 8 -28.93 -2.94 10.99
CA TRP A 8 -28.61 -2.60 10.67
C TRP A 8 -28.50 -2.30 10.56
N ARG A 9 -28.36 -2.61 10.60
CA ARG A 9 -28.07 -2.24 10.74
C ARG A 9 -27.71 -1.68 10.68
N ARG A 10 -27.66 -1.91 10.66
CA ARG A 10 -27.33 -1.34 10.90
C ARG A 10 -26.94 -0.90 10.62
N TYR A 11 -27.82 -1.31 10.69
CA TYR A 11 -27.38 -0.84 10.59
C TYR A 11 -27.15 -0.70 10.31
N LEU A 12 -26.87 -1.18 10.41
CA LEU A 12 -26.63 -0.87 10.45
C LEU A 12 -26.33 -0.57 10.35
N VAL A 13 -26.17 -0.84 10.57
CA VAL A 13 -25.90 -0.36 10.77
C VAL A 13 -25.63 -0.16 10.77
N GLU A 14 -25.48 -0.40 10.80
CA GLU A 14 -25.27 -0.03 11.00
C GLU A 14 -24.90 0.07 10.97
N ASP A 15 -25.29 -0.20 11.28
CA ASP A 15 -24.97 0.04 11.46
C ASP A 15 -24.53 0.01 11.47
N VAL A 16 -24.57 -0.20 11.56
CA VAL A 16 -24.00 -0.08 11.73
C VAL A 16 -23.38 -0.15 11.87
N ASP A 17 -23.26 -0.39 12.13
CA ASP A 17 -22.59 -0.38 12.32
C ASP A 17 -22.02 -0.55 12.30
N ILE A 18 -22.00 -0.64 12.32
CA ILE A 18 -21.30 -0.72 12.39
C ILE A 18 -20.85 -0.92 12.14
N ASN A 19 -20.63 -1.30 12.31
CA ASN A 19 -19.93 -1.37 12.10
C ASN A 19 -19.48 -1.81 11.75
N VAL A 20 -19.85 -2.50 11.37
CA VAL A 20 -18.98 -3.07 11.14
C VAL A 20 -17.84 -2.64 11.31
N GLY A 21 -17.60 -2.39 12.04
CA GLY A 21 -16.50 -1.99 12.65
C GLY A 21 -15.42 -1.51 11.82
N GLY A 22 -14.22 -1.77 12.11
CA GLY A 22 -13.05 -1.32 11.44
C GLY A 22 -13.18 -0.94 9.98
N GLU A 23 -14.17 -1.46 9.36
CA GLU A 23 -14.36 -1.19 7.93
C GLU A 23 -14.57 0.28 7.64
N GLU A 24 -14.80 1.07 8.65
CA GLU A 24 -15.03 2.50 8.47
C GLU A 24 -13.81 3.34 8.79
N MET A 25 -12.64 2.73 8.86
CA MET A 25 -11.42 3.49 9.12
C MET A 25 -11.17 4.49 8.00
N PRO A 26 -10.73 5.70 8.34
CA PRO A 26 -10.42 6.70 7.30
C PRO A 26 -9.20 6.28 6.48
N CYS A 27 -9.06 6.89 5.32
CA CYS A 27 -7.90 6.63 4.48
C CYS A 27 -6.62 7.07 5.20
N PRO A 28 -5.50 6.35 5.00
CA PRO A 28 -4.23 6.85 5.52
C PRO A 28 -3.88 8.18 4.84
N PRO A 29 -3.28 9.12 5.56
CA PRO A 29 -3.06 10.46 5.00
C PRO A 29 -2.29 10.47 3.69
N ALA A 30 -1.24 9.67 3.58
CA ALA A 30 -0.40 9.71 2.39
C ALA A 30 -1.10 9.19 1.14
N ALA A 31 -2.23 8.50 1.29
CA ALA A 31 -2.98 8.04 0.12
C ALA A 31 -3.61 9.20 -0.63
N LYS A 32 -3.94 10.28 0.06
CA LYS A 32 -4.60 11.45 -0.54
C LYS A 32 -3.75 12.71 -0.53
N ASP A 33 -2.85 12.84 0.42
CA ASP A 33 -2.02 14.03 0.57
C ASP A 33 -0.80 13.91 -0.34
N VAL A 34 -0.83 14.63 -1.46
CA VAL A 34 0.24 14.53 -2.47
C VAL A 34 1.59 14.92 -1.88
N ALA A 35 1.62 15.98 -1.08
CA ALA A 35 2.89 16.44 -0.51
C ALA A 35 3.48 15.41 0.43
N LEU A 36 2.65 14.82 1.28
CA LEU A 36 3.12 13.79 2.20
C LEU A 36 3.56 12.54 1.44
N ASN A 37 2.80 12.14 0.44
CA ASN A 37 3.17 11.00 -0.39
C ASN A 37 4.54 11.23 -1.04
N THR A 38 4.77 12.41 -1.60
CA THR A 38 6.03 12.72 -2.25
C THR A 38 7.18 12.72 -1.27
N LYS A 39 6.96 13.29 -0.08
CA LYS A 39 7.98 13.29 0.96
C LYS A 39 8.38 11.87 1.35
N ASN A 40 7.38 11.02 1.59
CA ASN A 40 7.65 9.66 2.00
C ASN A 40 8.30 8.85 0.88
N ARG A 41 7.87 9.08 -0.37
CA ARG A 41 8.48 8.40 -1.51
C ARG A 41 9.96 8.78 -1.65
N ASN A 42 10.26 10.06 -1.52
CA ASN A 42 11.64 10.50 -1.65
C ASN A 42 12.53 9.94 -0.55
N ALA A 43 12.00 9.89 0.68
CA ALA A 43 12.74 9.28 1.78
C ALA A 43 13.01 7.81 1.53
N THR A 44 12.01 7.10 0.99
CA THR A 44 12.17 5.67 0.70
C THR A 44 13.17 5.46 -0.42
N ARG A 45 13.21 6.34 -1.41
CA ARG A 45 14.21 6.24 -2.48
C ARG A 45 15.62 6.41 -1.93
N GLU A 46 15.80 7.36 -1.01
CA GLU A 46 17.12 7.61 -0.45
C GLU A 46 17.55 6.58 0.56
N ASP A 47 16.61 6.14 1.40
CA ASP A 47 16.97 5.29 2.54
C ASP A 47 16.78 3.81 2.24
N HIS A 48 15.91 3.45 1.30
CA HIS A 48 15.53 2.05 1.07
C HIS A 48 15.58 1.65 -0.39
N MET A 49 16.26 2.42 -1.22
CA MET A 49 16.46 2.06 -2.63
C MET A 49 15.18 1.88 -3.43
N TYR A 50 14.14 2.62 -3.08
CA TYR A 50 12.89 2.50 -3.86
C TYR A 50 13.16 2.91 -5.32
N GLY A 51 12.83 2.02 -6.24
CA GLY A 51 13.04 2.27 -7.67
C GLY A 51 12.78 1.02 -8.48
N PRO A 52 13.24 0.96 -9.73
CA PRO A 52 14.00 1.99 -10.44
C PRO A 52 13.16 3.17 -10.87
N LEU A 53 13.79 4.32 -11.09
CA LEU A 53 13.06 5.51 -11.53
C LEU A 53 12.36 5.28 -12.85
N ASN A 54 13.05 4.64 -13.76
CA ASN A 54 12.50 4.28 -15.07
C ASN A 54 12.42 2.77 -15.14
N VAL A 55 11.19 2.23 -15.08
CA VAL A 55 10.99 0.78 -15.07
C VAL A 55 11.52 0.15 -16.36
N ASN A 56 11.41 0.84 -17.48
CA ASN A 56 11.83 0.31 -18.77
C ASN A 56 13.33 0.44 -19.01
N GLU A 57 14.01 1.30 -18.26
CA GLU A 57 15.45 1.50 -18.36
C GLU A 57 16.04 1.55 -16.96
N PRO A 58 16.05 0.41 -16.26
CA PRO A 58 16.44 0.40 -14.85
C PRO A 58 17.95 0.52 -14.61
N GLY A 59 18.77 0.42 -15.66
CA GLY A 59 20.20 0.47 -15.46
C GLY A 59 20.68 -0.70 -14.61
N ASP A 60 21.50 -0.40 -13.61
CA ASP A 60 22.03 -1.43 -12.73
C ASP A 60 21.24 -1.58 -11.42
N TYR A 61 20.02 -1.05 -11.37
CA TYR A 61 19.23 -1.05 -10.15
C TYR A 61 19.06 -2.47 -9.58
N TRP A 62 18.62 -3.40 -10.43
CA TRP A 62 18.33 -4.75 -9.97
C TRP A 62 19.60 -5.49 -9.55
N GLN A 63 20.71 -5.19 -10.22
CA GLN A 63 21.99 -5.78 -9.83
C GLN A 63 22.41 -5.29 -8.44
N LYS A 64 22.26 -3.99 -8.18
CA LYS A 64 22.61 -3.44 -6.89
C LYS A 64 21.71 -3.96 -5.77
N LEU A 65 20.42 -4.09 -6.06
CA LEU A 65 19.49 -4.62 -5.07
C LEU A 65 19.82 -6.07 -4.76
N ALA A 66 20.15 -6.86 -5.80
CA ALA A 66 20.55 -8.24 -5.61
C ALA A 66 21.79 -8.35 -4.74
N GLU A 67 22.75 -7.46 -4.95
CA GLU A 67 23.97 -7.47 -4.12
C GLU A 67 23.66 -7.17 -2.67
N LYS A 68 22.75 -6.21 -2.43
CA LYS A 68 22.38 -5.89 -1.06
C LYS A 68 21.71 -7.06 -0.36
N TRP A 69 20.88 -7.81 -1.08
CA TRP A 69 20.18 -8.96 -0.52
C TRP A 69 21.02 -10.24 -0.59
N GLN A 70 22.20 -10.20 -1.24
CA GLN A 70 23.05 -11.36 -1.44
C GLN A 70 22.33 -12.47 -2.19
N THR A 71 21.70 -12.10 -3.28
CA THR A 71 20.96 -13.02 -4.12
C THR A 71 21.26 -12.74 -5.60
N THR A 72 20.52 -13.39 -6.50
CA THR A 72 20.72 -13.20 -7.93
C THR A 72 19.90 -12.03 -8.44
N GLU A 73 20.35 -11.45 -9.55
CA GLU A 73 19.58 -10.39 -10.17
C GLU A 73 18.21 -10.86 -10.59
N GLU A 74 18.12 -12.11 -11.06
CA GLU A 74 16.83 -12.68 -11.46
C GLU A 74 15.87 -12.73 -10.29
N ALA A 75 16.34 -13.16 -9.11
CA ALA A 75 15.50 -13.20 -7.92
C ALA A 75 15.07 -11.81 -7.51
N ALA A 76 15.96 -10.82 -7.60
CA ALA A 76 15.63 -9.45 -7.26
C ALA A 76 14.55 -8.91 -8.18
N ARG A 77 14.63 -9.20 -9.47
CA ARG A 77 13.64 -8.70 -10.43
C ARG A 77 12.26 -9.27 -10.18
N LYS A 78 12.15 -10.41 -9.55
CA LYS A 78 10.86 -11.01 -9.21
C LYS A 78 10.31 -10.46 -7.90
N SER A 79 11.12 -9.78 -7.12
CA SER A 79 10.73 -9.27 -5.80
C SER A 79 10.24 -7.82 -5.93
N THR A 80 9.11 -7.64 -6.60
CA THR A 80 8.55 -6.32 -6.86
C THR A 80 7.47 -5.99 -5.86
N CYS A 81 7.15 -4.69 -5.76
CA CYS A 81 6.10 -4.22 -4.88
C CYS A 81 4.77 -4.95 -5.14
N GLY A 82 4.51 -5.30 -6.39
CA GLY A 82 3.26 -5.96 -6.75
C GLY A 82 3.01 -7.27 -6.02
N VAL A 83 4.04 -7.90 -5.46
CA VAL A 83 3.89 -9.12 -4.67
C VAL A 83 4.43 -8.94 -3.25
N CYS A 84 4.62 -7.70 -2.83
CA CYS A 84 5.08 -7.39 -1.48
C CYS A 84 3.94 -7.51 -0.47
N VAL A 85 4.24 -8.03 0.70
CA VAL A 85 3.24 -8.25 1.75
C VAL A 85 2.57 -6.95 2.17
N ALA A 86 3.24 -5.81 2.02
CA ALA A 86 2.72 -4.51 2.45
C ALA A 86 2.06 -3.71 1.32
N PHE A 87 1.94 -4.28 0.13
CA PHE A 87 1.39 -3.58 -1.03
C PHE A 87 -0.12 -3.75 -1.06
N ASP A 88 -0.83 -2.66 -0.82
CA ASP A 88 -2.29 -2.68 -0.64
C ASP A 88 -3.00 -2.25 -1.91
N ILE A 89 -3.71 -3.19 -2.53
CA ILE A 89 -4.56 -2.94 -3.70
C ILE A 89 -6.01 -3.34 -3.41
N SER A 90 -6.39 -3.30 -2.15
CA SER A 90 -7.76 -3.62 -1.77
C SER A 90 -8.74 -2.59 -2.34
N PRO A 91 -10.01 -2.96 -2.50
CA PRO A 91 -10.99 -1.99 -3.02
C PRO A 91 -11.07 -0.71 -2.19
N ARG A 92 -10.98 -0.82 -0.85
CA ARG A 92 -11.06 0.38 -0.03
C ARG A 92 -9.86 1.29 -0.29
N MET A 93 -8.69 0.71 -0.54
CA MET A 93 -7.50 1.53 -0.80
C MET A 93 -7.58 2.18 -2.18
N ASP A 94 -8.12 1.49 -3.16
CA ASP A 94 -8.29 2.09 -4.48
C ASP A 94 -9.18 3.33 -4.39
N GLU A 95 -10.19 3.30 -3.53
CA GLU A 95 -11.05 4.47 -3.32
C GLU A 95 -10.32 5.59 -2.60
N CYS A 96 -9.30 5.25 -1.84
CA CYS A 96 -8.51 6.26 -1.12
C CYS A 96 -7.51 6.98 -2.02
N MET A 97 -7.14 6.37 -3.14
CA MET A 97 -6.12 6.94 -4.02
C MET A 97 -6.78 7.69 -5.18
N PRO A 98 -6.60 9.01 -5.28
CA PRO A 98 -7.25 9.77 -6.34
C PRO A 98 -6.64 9.48 -7.70
N GLY A 99 -7.48 9.52 -8.73
CA GLY A 99 -7.03 9.37 -10.10
C GLY A 99 -6.84 7.92 -10.51
N PRO A 100 -6.41 7.71 -11.76
CA PRO A 100 -6.19 6.35 -12.24
C PRO A 100 -5.01 5.70 -11.54
N VAL A 101 -5.14 4.40 -11.24
CA VAL A 101 -4.08 3.68 -10.54
C VAL A 101 -3.28 2.77 -11.46
N SER A 102 -3.78 2.46 -12.66
CA SER A 102 -3.11 1.53 -13.59
C SER A 102 -2.42 2.26 -14.72
N ASP A 103 -1.30 1.70 -15.19
CA ASP A 103 -0.62 2.20 -16.37
C ASP A 103 -0.05 1.02 -17.15
N GLU A 104 0.77 1.30 -18.19
CA GLU A 104 1.31 0.25 -19.06
C GLU A 104 2.22 -0.72 -18.33
N SER A 105 2.87 -0.26 -17.28
CA SER A 105 3.88 -1.07 -16.58
C SER A 105 3.32 -1.80 -15.36
N GLY A 106 2.11 -1.46 -14.91
CA GLY A 106 1.52 -2.06 -13.75
C GLY A 106 0.52 -1.14 -13.08
N ARG A 107 0.57 -1.05 -11.75
CA ARG A 107 -0.39 -0.21 -11.04
C ARG A 107 0.21 0.34 -9.75
N LEU A 108 -0.44 1.36 -9.24
CA LEU A 108 -0.11 1.91 -7.93
C LEU A 108 -0.85 1.12 -6.84
N GLY A 109 -0.24 1.07 -5.67
CA GLY A 109 -0.85 0.55 -4.47
C GLY A 109 -0.26 1.30 -3.30
N TYR A 110 -0.80 1.07 -2.12
CA TYR A 110 -0.31 1.77 -0.93
C TYR A 110 0.67 0.88 -0.16
N CYS A 111 1.84 1.44 0.18
CA CYS A 111 2.85 0.71 0.94
C CYS A 111 2.71 1.01 2.43
N TRP A 112 2.34 0.00 3.21
CA TRP A 112 2.16 0.18 4.65
C TRP A 112 3.47 0.23 5.43
N MET A 113 4.59 -0.15 4.79
CA MET A 113 5.89 -0.04 5.45
C MET A 113 6.43 1.39 5.43
N HIS A 114 6.26 2.07 4.31
CA HIS A 114 6.85 3.40 4.13
C HIS A 114 5.81 4.49 3.88
N HIS A 115 4.54 4.12 3.85
CA HIS A 115 3.40 5.04 3.81
C HIS A 115 3.42 5.99 2.62
N PHE A 116 3.42 5.40 1.44
CA PHE A 116 3.32 6.17 0.21
C PHE A 116 2.72 5.27 -0.88
N LYS A 117 2.32 5.89 -1.99
CA LYS A 117 1.80 5.13 -3.12
C LYS A 117 2.97 4.62 -3.94
N CYS A 118 3.18 3.32 -3.95
CA CYS A 118 4.28 2.71 -4.68
C CYS A 118 3.76 2.01 -5.93
N HIS A 119 4.66 1.74 -6.86
CA HIS A 119 4.31 1.14 -8.15
C HIS A 119 4.65 -0.35 -8.14
N SER A 120 3.76 -1.17 -8.71
CA SER A 120 3.90 -2.62 -8.66
C SER A 120 5.16 -3.14 -9.35
N ALA A 121 5.69 -2.40 -10.31
CA ALA A 121 6.87 -2.84 -11.07
C ALA A 121 8.20 -2.42 -10.41
N ARG A 122 8.13 -1.71 -9.30
CA ARG A 122 9.33 -1.26 -8.58
C ARG A 122 9.55 -2.10 -7.34
N SER A 123 10.62 -1.80 -6.60
CA SER A 123 10.90 -2.52 -5.37
C SER A 123 11.63 -1.59 -4.40
N CYS A 124 11.95 -2.11 -3.22
CA CYS A 124 12.78 -1.42 -2.24
C CYS A 124 13.49 -2.49 -1.41
N ASP A 125 14.47 -2.06 -0.62
CA ASP A 125 15.31 -3.04 0.09
C ASP A 125 14.61 -3.68 1.28
N THR A 126 13.43 -3.21 1.67
CA THR A 126 12.64 -3.83 2.73
C THR A 126 11.53 -4.75 2.21
N TRP A 127 11.54 -5.04 0.91
CA TRP A 127 10.54 -5.92 0.31
C TRP A 127 10.40 -7.23 1.06
N ALA A 128 9.18 -7.71 1.21
CA ALA A 128 8.90 -8.99 1.85
C ALA A 128 7.83 -9.73 1.08
N MET A 129 7.99 -11.05 0.96
CA MET A 129 7.05 -11.89 0.25
C MET A 129 5.73 -12.01 0.98
N GLY A 130 4.66 -12.22 0.25
CA GLY A 130 3.37 -12.52 0.86
C GLY A 130 2.20 -11.69 0.40
N GLY A 131 2.41 -10.75 -0.50
CA GLY A 131 1.33 -9.90 -0.98
C GLY A 131 0.88 -10.25 -2.38
N PRO A 132 0.08 -9.39 -2.96
CA PRO A 132 -0.39 -8.10 -2.40
C PRO A 132 -1.58 -8.27 -1.45
N ILE A 133 -1.97 -7.17 -0.81
CA ILE A 133 -3.17 -7.12 0.03
C ILE A 133 -4.36 -6.84 -0.89
N GLU A 134 -5.26 -7.79 -1.00
CA GLU A 134 -6.38 -7.67 -1.94
C GLU A 134 -7.73 -7.56 -1.28
N GLU A 135 -7.79 -7.69 0.04
CA GLU A 135 -9.04 -7.70 0.80
C GLU A 135 -9.09 -6.54 1.76
N ASN A 136 -10.27 -5.91 1.87
CA ASN A 136 -10.45 -4.79 2.78
C ASN A 136 -10.12 -5.17 4.22
N GLU A 137 -10.47 -6.38 4.64
CA GLU A 137 -10.22 -6.81 5.99
C GLU A 137 -8.73 -6.78 6.32
N LYS A 138 -7.91 -7.29 5.42
CA LYS A 138 -6.47 -7.26 5.62
C LYS A 138 -5.93 -5.84 5.61
N SER A 139 -6.50 -4.99 4.75
CA SER A 139 -6.10 -3.59 4.67
C SER A 139 -6.35 -2.89 6.00
N PHE A 140 -7.51 -3.10 6.60
CA PHE A 140 -7.84 -2.51 7.90
C PHE A 140 -6.90 -3.00 8.98
N LYS A 141 -6.54 -4.29 8.95
CA LYS A 141 -5.62 -4.83 9.94
C LYS A 141 -4.24 -4.20 9.84
N TRP A 142 -3.77 -3.99 8.60
CA TRP A 142 -2.50 -3.32 8.41
C TRP A 142 -2.53 -1.89 8.93
N GLN A 143 -3.62 -1.18 8.66
CA GLN A 143 -3.74 0.20 9.14
C GLN A 143 -3.76 0.24 10.67
N GLU A 144 -4.48 -0.67 11.29
CA GLU A 144 -4.54 -0.74 12.74
C GLU A 144 -3.16 -0.98 13.34
N LYS A 145 -2.42 -1.93 12.76
CA LYS A 145 -1.08 -2.24 13.26
C LYS A 145 -0.09 -1.11 13.02
N SER A 146 -0.29 -0.34 11.97
CA SER A 146 0.62 0.75 11.64
C SER A 146 0.46 1.94 12.60
N GLY A 147 -0.68 2.02 13.29
CA GLY A 147 -0.95 3.12 14.18
C GLY A 147 -1.41 4.39 13.46
N ILE A 148 -1.60 4.32 12.16
CA ILE A 148 -2.02 5.49 11.38
C ILE A 148 -3.54 5.53 11.32
N MET A 149 -4.12 6.59 11.87
CA MET A 149 -5.57 6.69 11.99
C MET A 149 -6.23 7.47 10.87
N GLY A 150 -5.46 8.00 9.95
CA GLY A 150 -6.01 8.70 8.81
C GLY A 150 -6.06 10.19 9.00
N ASN A 151 -6.85 10.86 8.15
CA ASN A 151 -6.85 12.31 8.10
C ASN A 151 -7.32 12.97 9.37
N LYS A 152 -8.15 12.30 10.13
CA LYS A 152 -8.69 12.89 11.35
C LYS A 152 -7.65 13.07 12.44
N GLU A 153 -6.51 12.48 12.25
CA GLU A 153 -5.41 12.58 13.21
C GLU A 153 -4.49 13.77 12.99
N SER A 154 -4.64 14.42 11.88
CA SER A 154 -3.75 15.54 11.55
C SER A 154 -4.14 16.81 12.22
#